data_7342a4353382a71276229d34d799e583
#
_entry.id   7342a4353382a71276229d34d799e583
#
_cell.length_a   1.000
_cell.length_b   1.000
_cell.length_c   1.000
_cell.angle_alpha   90.00
_cell.angle_beta   90.00
_cell.angle_gamma   90.00
#
_symmetry.space_group_name_H-M   'P 1'
#
loop_
_entity.id
_entity.type
_entity.pdbx_description
1 polymer ?
#
loop_
_entity_poly.entity_id
_entity_poly.type
_entity_poly.pdbx_seq_one_letter_code
_entity_poly.pdbx_strand_id
1 'polypeptide(L)'
;MITRKILVLFGLAFLATLGYGIMIPSLSVHAHELGASHSAIGVIISAFAAAQLLTQIPMGRLSDRVGRVYLVVFGFGLMAVAATLYHFATSANEFIVLQALAGVGAGSLWPALMAMITENVAPEERGRLMGAFNTVFFLGVGMGPLIGGLIASNLGRSAVFNAWTLVAILGALVCLFAIKETASDRRASAARARATKAADVQMVNAGFMATFTAALVVRARGGVCSSFNNALLPLYAVAMFEATPAMIGSIMFIHGLGLAFFNIPGGMMTDKVGRRLPILVGSLVATAGVLWYSAAGSYWALFAAVGLAGAGAAFSTPAIAALAADVCDPRRRAEAFGYFLTSFNLGMVLGSLVFGFVSDMVGLSGAVLTWGITSLVLSLFALAIRETLAQPRGMAVAGEARA
;
A
#
# COMPACT_ATOMS: atom_id res chain seq x y z
N MET A 1 -18.06 13.27 -14.02
CA MET A 1 -18.09 12.15 -15.01
C MET A 1 -16.71 11.55 -15.15
N ILE A 2 -16.58 10.21 -15.08
CA ILE A 2 -15.31 9.52 -15.29
C ILE A 2 -14.91 9.67 -16.76
N THR A 3 -13.85 10.41 -17.04
CA THR A 3 -13.35 10.61 -18.41
C THR A 3 -12.54 9.40 -18.89
N ARG A 4 -12.42 9.21 -20.22
CA ARG A 4 -11.55 8.16 -20.81
C ARG A 4 -10.12 8.21 -20.24
N LYS A 5 -9.58 9.41 -20.00
CA LYS A 5 -8.25 9.61 -19.42
C LYS A 5 -8.16 9.03 -17.99
N ILE A 6 -9.17 9.24 -17.16
CA ILE A 6 -9.23 8.69 -15.79
C ILE A 6 -9.30 7.17 -15.82
N LEU A 7 -10.10 6.58 -16.71
CA LEU A 7 -10.16 5.11 -16.86
C LEU A 7 -8.79 4.52 -17.24
N VAL A 8 -8.07 5.16 -18.14
CA VAL A 8 -6.71 4.74 -18.52
C VAL A 8 -5.76 4.84 -17.32
N LEU A 9 -5.81 5.93 -16.55
CA LEU A 9 -4.98 6.10 -15.35
C LEU A 9 -5.28 5.03 -14.27
N PHE A 10 -6.54 4.67 -14.10
CA PHE A 10 -6.94 3.57 -13.22
C PHE A 10 -6.44 2.22 -13.73
N GLY A 11 -6.53 1.99 -15.05
CA GLY A 11 -5.96 0.80 -15.69
C GLY A 11 -4.44 0.69 -15.49
N LEU A 12 -3.71 1.80 -15.56
CA LEU A 12 -2.27 1.83 -15.26
C LEU A 12 -1.96 1.50 -13.80
N ALA A 13 -2.75 2.03 -12.85
CA ALA A 13 -2.62 1.69 -11.44
C ALA A 13 -2.89 0.20 -11.20
N PHE A 14 -3.91 -0.35 -11.83
CA PHE A 14 -4.23 -1.77 -11.78
C PHE A 14 -3.08 -2.62 -12.33
N LEU A 15 -2.56 -2.30 -13.52
CA LEU A 15 -1.44 -3.02 -14.14
C LEU A 15 -0.18 -2.97 -13.26
N ALA A 16 0.11 -1.82 -12.65
CA ALA A 16 1.28 -1.68 -11.77
C ALA A 16 1.19 -2.57 -10.53
N THR A 17 0.01 -2.60 -9.86
CA THR A 17 -0.22 -3.44 -8.68
C THR A 17 -0.37 -4.91 -9.03
N LEU A 18 -1.06 -5.22 -10.12
CA LEU A 18 -1.21 -6.58 -10.63
C LEU A 18 0.15 -7.19 -10.97
N GLY A 19 0.96 -6.48 -11.76
CA GLY A 19 2.27 -6.98 -12.23
C GLY A 19 3.20 -7.29 -11.07
N TYR A 20 3.37 -6.35 -10.15
CA TYR A 20 4.18 -6.59 -8.95
C TYR A 20 3.60 -7.72 -8.08
N GLY A 21 2.27 -7.74 -7.92
CA GLY A 21 1.57 -8.78 -7.15
C GLY A 21 1.75 -10.19 -7.70
N ILE A 22 1.84 -10.35 -9.03
CA ILE A 22 2.07 -11.66 -9.69
C ILE A 22 3.34 -12.33 -9.17
N MET A 23 4.40 -11.56 -8.93
CA MET A 23 5.70 -12.08 -8.48
C MET A 23 5.71 -12.47 -6.99
N ILE A 24 4.96 -11.77 -6.13
CA ILE A 24 5.06 -11.85 -4.66
C ILE A 24 4.99 -13.28 -4.10
N PRO A 25 4.01 -14.13 -4.46
CA PRO A 25 3.92 -15.48 -3.90
C PRO A 25 5.16 -16.34 -4.17
N SER A 26 5.80 -16.11 -5.32
CA SER A 26 6.95 -16.89 -5.77
C SER A 26 8.28 -16.34 -5.26
N LEU A 27 8.38 -15.05 -4.95
CA LEU A 27 9.63 -14.39 -4.60
C LEU A 27 10.27 -14.96 -3.34
N SER A 28 9.53 -14.95 -2.23
CA SER A 28 10.05 -15.37 -0.92
C SER A 28 10.37 -16.87 -0.91
N VAL A 29 9.51 -17.69 -1.53
CA VAL A 29 9.72 -19.14 -1.65
C VAL A 29 10.96 -19.43 -2.50
N HIS A 30 11.12 -18.73 -3.63
CA HIS A 30 12.28 -18.90 -4.50
C HIS A 30 13.59 -18.47 -3.84
N ALA A 31 13.59 -17.33 -3.16
CA ALA A 31 14.78 -16.89 -2.42
C ALA A 31 15.17 -17.90 -1.33
N HIS A 32 14.18 -18.49 -0.64
CA HIS A 32 14.43 -19.52 0.37
C HIS A 32 15.01 -20.80 -0.21
N GLU A 33 14.50 -21.26 -1.35
CA GLU A 33 15.05 -22.41 -2.08
C GLU A 33 16.50 -22.21 -2.57
N LEU A 34 16.89 -20.95 -2.83
CA LEU A 34 18.28 -20.56 -3.13
C LEU A 34 19.14 -20.41 -1.85
N GLY A 35 18.64 -20.82 -0.69
CA GLY A 35 19.36 -20.80 0.58
C GLY A 35 19.29 -19.49 1.34
N ALA A 36 18.42 -18.55 0.97
CA ALA A 36 18.23 -17.32 1.74
C ALA A 36 17.62 -17.61 3.11
N SER A 37 18.19 -17.06 4.17
CA SER A 37 17.58 -17.04 5.51
C SER A 37 16.32 -16.14 5.53
N HIS A 38 15.49 -16.27 6.56
CA HIS A 38 14.32 -15.39 6.70
C HIS A 38 14.72 -13.91 6.83
N SER A 39 15.84 -13.61 7.48
CA SER A 39 16.39 -12.25 7.53
C SER A 39 16.83 -11.75 6.16
N ALA A 40 17.47 -12.59 5.34
CA ALA A 40 17.83 -12.22 3.96
C ALA A 40 16.57 -11.93 3.11
N ILE A 41 15.50 -12.70 3.27
CA ILE A 41 14.21 -12.45 2.60
C ILE A 41 13.60 -11.14 3.12
N GLY A 42 13.71 -10.86 4.42
CA GLY A 42 13.33 -9.57 5.00
C GLY A 42 14.07 -8.39 4.35
N VAL A 43 15.38 -8.52 4.12
CA VAL A 43 16.19 -7.52 3.40
C VAL A 43 15.74 -7.38 1.94
N ILE A 44 15.47 -8.47 1.24
CA ILE A 44 14.97 -8.46 -0.15
C ILE A 44 13.68 -7.64 -0.24
N ILE A 45 12.69 -7.90 0.61
CA ILE A 45 11.41 -7.18 0.60
C ILE A 45 11.60 -5.71 1.03
N SER A 46 12.46 -5.45 2.03
CA SER A 46 12.74 -4.09 2.48
C SER A 46 13.45 -3.24 1.43
N ALA A 47 14.28 -3.85 0.57
CA ALA A 47 15.00 -3.15 -0.49
C ALA A 47 14.04 -2.46 -1.47
N PHE A 48 12.92 -3.10 -1.83
CA PHE A 48 11.87 -2.47 -2.64
C PHE A 48 11.28 -1.25 -1.95
N ALA A 49 10.82 -1.39 -0.70
CA ALA A 49 10.17 -0.32 0.03
C ALA A 49 11.13 0.83 0.35
N ALA A 50 12.39 0.53 0.68
CA ALA A 50 13.43 1.53 0.93
C ALA A 50 13.77 2.31 -0.35
N ALA A 51 13.97 1.61 -1.47
CA ALA A 51 14.26 2.26 -2.75
C ALA A 51 13.08 3.14 -3.21
N GLN A 52 11.84 2.66 -3.06
CA GLN A 52 10.64 3.44 -3.33
C GLN A 52 10.58 4.69 -2.43
N LEU A 53 10.78 4.54 -1.13
CA LEU A 53 10.76 5.63 -0.15
C LEU A 53 11.80 6.73 -0.49
N LEU A 54 13.02 6.33 -0.81
CA LEU A 54 14.11 7.25 -1.12
C LEU A 54 13.91 7.98 -2.45
N THR A 55 13.28 7.32 -3.42
CA THR A 55 13.15 7.87 -4.78
C THR A 55 11.83 8.60 -5.04
N GLN A 56 10.74 8.31 -4.30
CA GLN A 56 9.42 8.90 -4.57
C GLN A 56 9.41 10.45 -4.54
N ILE A 57 10.13 11.10 -3.63
CA ILE A 57 10.19 12.56 -3.55
C ILE A 57 11.03 13.15 -4.69
N PRO A 58 12.30 12.74 -4.93
CA PRO A 58 13.07 13.27 -6.04
C PRO A 58 12.43 12.98 -7.41
N MET A 59 11.87 11.79 -7.61
CA MET A 59 11.17 11.45 -8.87
C MET A 59 9.86 12.21 -9.04
N GLY A 60 9.12 12.48 -7.95
CA GLY A 60 7.96 13.37 -7.99
C GLY A 60 8.34 14.78 -8.46
N ARG A 61 9.42 15.35 -7.92
CA ARG A 61 9.95 16.66 -8.37
C ARG A 61 10.47 16.64 -9.80
N LEU A 62 11.08 15.53 -10.22
CA LEU A 62 11.55 15.35 -11.58
C LEU A 62 10.36 15.27 -12.56
N SER A 63 9.27 14.59 -12.17
CA SER A 63 8.05 14.47 -12.98
C SER A 63 7.41 15.82 -13.29
N ASP A 64 7.50 16.78 -12.37
CA ASP A 64 7.00 18.14 -12.58
C ASP A 64 7.82 18.94 -13.62
N ARG A 65 9.10 18.54 -13.86
CA ARG A 65 10.01 19.21 -14.80
C ARG A 65 10.04 18.55 -16.16
N VAL A 66 10.21 17.23 -16.18
CA VAL A 66 10.44 16.44 -17.40
C VAL A 66 9.10 16.05 -18.05
N GLY A 67 8.09 15.83 -17.22
CA GLY A 67 6.77 15.37 -17.65
C GLY A 67 6.38 14.08 -16.92
N ARG A 68 5.08 13.94 -16.64
CA ARG A 68 4.55 12.85 -15.81
C ARG A 68 4.48 11.54 -16.58
N VAL A 69 4.11 11.60 -17.86
CA VAL A 69 4.03 10.42 -18.74
C VAL A 69 5.39 9.73 -18.82
N TYR A 70 6.47 10.50 -18.97
CA TYR A 70 7.82 9.94 -19.07
C TYR A 70 8.24 9.19 -17.79
N LEU A 71 7.87 9.72 -16.61
CA LEU A 71 8.21 9.07 -15.34
C LEU A 71 7.39 7.79 -15.08
N VAL A 72 6.13 7.74 -15.55
CA VAL A 72 5.32 6.52 -15.51
C VAL A 72 5.89 5.45 -16.44
N VAL A 73 6.22 5.82 -17.68
CA VAL A 73 6.85 4.91 -18.65
C VAL A 73 8.20 4.41 -18.16
N PHE A 74 9.04 5.31 -17.63
CA PHE A 74 10.32 4.95 -17.03
C PHE A 74 10.15 3.97 -15.85
N GLY A 75 9.16 4.22 -14.96
CA GLY A 75 8.86 3.34 -13.84
C GLY A 75 8.45 1.94 -14.27
N PHE A 76 7.54 1.82 -15.22
CA PHE A 76 7.18 0.53 -15.82
C PHE A 76 8.37 -0.13 -16.53
N GLY A 77 9.20 0.64 -17.23
CA GLY A 77 10.42 0.16 -17.91
C GLY A 77 11.39 -0.47 -16.91
N LEU A 78 11.66 0.19 -15.77
CA LEU A 78 12.52 -0.37 -14.72
C LEU A 78 11.92 -1.65 -14.12
N MET A 79 10.59 -1.70 -13.92
CA MET A 79 9.92 -2.91 -13.45
C MET A 79 10.03 -4.05 -14.47
N ALA A 80 9.89 -3.77 -15.76
CA ALA A 80 10.06 -4.77 -16.83
C ALA A 80 11.49 -5.30 -16.87
N VAL A 81 12.49 -4.42 -16.75
CA VAL A 81 13.92 -4.82 -16.68
C VAL A 81 14.16 -5.69 -15.45
N ALA A 82 13.70 -5.27 -14.27
CA ALA A 82 13.85 -6.07 -13.05
C ALA A 82 13.20 -7.44 -13.22
N ALA A 83 11.95 -7.50 -13.70
CA ALA A 83 11.22 -8.74 -13.93
C ALA A 83 11.96 -9.69 -14.89
N THR A 84 12.52 -9.16 -15.97
CA THR A 84 13.30 -9.96 -16.91
C THR A 84 14.59 -10.48 -16.29
N LEU A 85 15.30 -9.65 -15.51
CA LEU A 85 16.56 -10.04 -14.86
C LEU A 85 16.38 -11.09 -13.78
N TYR A 86 15.19 -11.27 -13.19
CA TYR A 86 14.92 -12.36 -12.25
C TYR A 86 15.12 -13.74 -12.82
N HIS A 87 15.05 -13.92 -14.15
CA HIS A 87 15.36 -15.19 -14.80
C HIS A 87 16.82 -15.62 -14.65
N PHE A 88 17.71 -14.66 -14.47
CA PHE A 88 19.16 -14.87 -14.40
C PHE A 88 19.68 -14.82 -12.97
N ALA A 89 18.83 -14.49 -12.02
CA ALA A 89 19.20 -14.39 -10.62
C ALA A 89 19.42 -15.75 -9.99
N THR A 90 20.60 -15.96 -9.43
CA THR A 90 21.06 -17.21 -8.84
C THR A 90 21.37 -17.10 -7.34
N SER A 91 21.31 -15.89 -6.80
CA SER A 91 21.63 -15.63 -5.40
C SER A 91 20.65 -14.61 -4.75
N ALA A 92 20.53 -14.70 -3.42
CA ALA A 92 19.73 -13.77 -2.64
C ALA A 92 20.18 -12.29 -2.78
N ASN A 93 21.47 -12.06 -2.98
CA ASN A 93 22.01 -10.71 -3.16
C ASN A 93 21.53 -10.07 -4.47
N GLU A 94 21.39 -10.85 -5.52
CA GLU A 94 20.85 -10.37 -6.79
C GLU A 94 19.37 -9.97 -6.62
N PHE A 95 18.58 -10.72 -5.84
CA PHE A 95 17.21 -10.35 -5.52
C PHE A 95 17.11 -9.01 -4.79
N ILE A 96 18.04 -8.69 -3.90
CA ILE A 96 18.08 -7.39 -3.21
C ILE A 96 18.22 -6.25 -4.25
N VAL A 97 19.15 -6.40 -5.20
CA VAL A 97 19.39 -5.41 -6.26
C VAL A 97 18.17 -5.26 -7.17
N LEU A 98 17.57 -6.39 -7.58
CA LEU A 98 16.40 -6.39 -8.46
C LEU A 98 15.17 -5.80 -7.78
N GLN A 99 14.98 -6.06 -6.49
CA GLN A 99 13.92 -5.45 -5.70
C GLN A 99 14.15 -3.94 -5.53
N ALA A 100 15.39 -3.51 -5.29
CA ALA A 100 15.72 -2.09 -5.25
C ALA A 100 15.42 -1.41 -6.60
N LEU A 101 15.78 -2.05 -7.71
CA LEU A 101 15.50 -1.54 -9.06
C LEU A 101 13.99 -1.40 -9.31
N ALA A 102 13.20 -2.42 -8.96
CA ALA A 102 11.73 -2.37 -9.03
C ALA A 102 11.16 -1.27 -8.11
N GLY A 103 11.75 -1.09 -6.91
CA GLY A 103 11.39 -0.03 -5.96
C GLY A 103 11.64 1.38 -6.52
N VAL A 104 12.76 1.61 -7.21
CA VAL A 104 13.02 2.87 -7.95
C VAL A 104 11.95 3.07 -9.02
N GLY A 105 11.59 2.02 -9.75
CA GLY A 105 10.50 2.05 -10.72
C GLY A 105 9.18 2.48 -10.10
N ALA A 106 8.79 1.88 -8.97
CA ALA A 106 7.59 2.24 -8.23
C ALA A 106 7.64 3.69 -7.70
N GLY A 107 8.80 4.11 -7.15
CA GLY A 107 9.04 5.47 -6.67
C GLY A 107 8.93 6.54 -7.77
N SER A 108 9.19 6.16 -9.03
CA SER A 108 9.03 7.03 -10.19
C SER A 108 7.56 7.07 -10.68
N LEU A 109 6.91 5.92 -10.70
CA LEU A 109 5.57 5.73 -11.24
C LEU A 109 4.48 6.35 -10.35
N TRP A 110 4.46 6.01 -9.06
CA TRP A 110 3.33 6.33 -8.18
C TRP A 110 3.09 7.84 -7.99
N PRO A 111 4.10 8.69 -7.69
CA PRO A 111 3.87 10.12 -7.56
C PRO A 111 3.35 10.76 -8.84
N ALA A 112 3.90 10.36 -9.99
CA ALA A 112 3.50 10.89 -11.30
C ALA A 112 2.06 10.48 -11.65
N LEU A 113 1.70 9.22 -11.41
CA LEU A 113 0.37 8.68 -11.69
C LEU A 113 -0.70 9.34 -10.78
N MET A 114 -0.43 9.44 -9.48
CA MET A 114 -1.33 10.09 -8.51
C MET A 114 -1.56 11.55 -8.84
N ALA A 115 -0.51 12.25 -9.25
CA ALA A 115 -0.61 13.63 -9.67
C ALA A 115 -1.49 13.77 -10.93
N MET A 116 -1.31 12.91 -11.94
CA MET A 116 -2.18 12.92 -13.13
C MET A 116 -3.66 12.64 -12.79
N ILE A 117 -3.93 11.73 -11.85
CA ILE A 117 -5.31 11.44 -11.41
C ILE A 117 -5.92 12.67 -10.73
N THR A 118 -5.22 13.29 -9.77
CA THR A 118 -5.75 14.38 -8.96
C THR A 118 -5.92 15.68 -9.74
N GLU A 119 -5.14 15.91 -10.79
CA GLU A 119 -5.23 17.10 -11.65
C GLU A 119 -6.37 17.07 -12.64
N ASN A 120 -6.84 15.90 -13.00
CA ASN A 120 -7.92 15.72 -13.97
C ASN A 120 -9.31 15.66 -13.33
N VAL A 121 -9.42 16.05 -12.04
CA VAL A 121 -10.67 15.93 -11.27
C VAL A 121 -10.95 17.22 -10.48
N ALA A 122 -12.19 17.68 -10.54
CA ALA A 122 -12.66 18.80 -9.74
C ALA A 122 -12.50 18.51 -8.23
N PRO A 123 -12.18 19.51 -7.40
CA PRO A 123 -11.97 19.33 -5.97
C PRO A 123 -13.12 18.59 -5.27
N GLU A 124 -14.36 18.84 -5.69
CA GLU A 124 -15.60 18.29 -5.13
C GLU A 124 -15.76 16.80 -5.42
N GLU A 125 -15.22 16.32 -6.54
CA GLU A 125 -15.30 14.91 -6.98
C GLU A 125 -14.11 14.04 -6.50
N ARG A 126 -13.06 14.65 -5.93
CA ARG A 126 -11.81 13.95 -5.56
C ARG A 126 -12.04 12.81 -4.57
N GLY A 127 -12.89 12.98 -3.57
CA GLY A 127 -13.18 11.94 -2.59
C GLY A 127 -13.77 10.68 -3.23
N ARG A 128 -14.78 10.86 -4.09
CA ARG A 128 -15.43 9.75 -4.81
C ARG A 128 -14.45 9.05 -5.76
N LEU A 129 -13.62 9.82 -6.43
CA LEU A 129 -12.63 9.27 -7.35
C LEU A 129 -11.53 8.51 -6.64
N MET A 130 -11.05 9.01 -5.49
CA MET A 130 -10.07 8.28 -4.67
C MET A 130 -10.64 6.98 -4.12
N GLY A 131 -11.93 6.93 -3.78
CA GLY A 131 -12.61 5.69 -3.43
C GLY A 131 -12.58 4.67 -4.57
N ALA A 132 -12.95 5.08 -5.78
CA ALA A 132 -12.90 4.23 -6.97
C ALA A 132 -11.46 3.80 -7.31
N PHE A 133 -10.50 4.72 -7.22
CA PHE A 133 -9.07 4.42 -7.38
C PHE A 133 -8.61 3.35 -6.39
N ASN A 134 -8.92 3.50 -5.09
CA ASN A 134 -8.53 2.53 -4.07
C ASN A 134 -9.12 1.15 -4.33
N THR A 135 -10.37 1.07 -4.81
CA THR A 135 -10.99 -0.21 -5.19
C THR A 135 -10.19 -0.90 -6.30
N VAL A 136 -9.86 -0.17 -7.37
CA VAL A 136 -9.08 -0.70 -8.49
C VAL A 136 -7.67 -1.09 -8.05
N PHE A 137 -7.04 -0.28 -7.21
CA PHE A 137 -5.73 -0.54 -6.62
C PHE A 137 -5.73 -1.85 -5.81
N PHE A 138 -6.67 -2.01 -4.88
CA PHE A 138 -6.75 -3.20 -4.03
C PHE A 138 -7.17 -4.46 -4.79
N LEU A 139 -7.97 -4.32 -5.85
CA LEU A 139 -8.23 -5.43 -6.77
C LEU A 139 -6.94 -5.91 -7.43
N GLY A 140 -6.09 -4.99 -7.90
CA GLY A 140 -4.77 -5.36 -8.45
C GLY A 140 -3.87 -6.05 -7.41
N VAL A 141 -3.84 -5.51 -6.18
CA VAL A 141 -3.09 -6.10 -5.06
C VAL A 141 -3.55 -7.52 -4.73
N GLY A 142 -4.86 -7.81 -4.80
CA GLY A 142 -5.40 -9.14 -4.55
C GLY A 142 -5.25 -10.09 -5.76
N MET A 143 -5.66 -9.63 -6.96
CA MET A 143 -5.65 -10.47 -8.16
C MET A 143 -4.23 -10.84 -8.61
N GLY A 144 -3.24 -9.96 -8.38
CA GLY A 144 -1.85 -10.24 -8.75
C GLY A 144 -1.34 -11.56 -8.14
N PRO A 145 -1.33 -11.71 -6.81
CA PRO A 145 -0.88 -12.93 -6.17
C PRO A 145 -1.68 -14.18 -6.57
N LEU A 146 -3.00 -14.05 -6.75
CA LEU A 146 -3.82 -15.18 -7.22
C LEU A 146 -3.39 -15.66 -8.59
N ILE A 147 -3.27 -14.73 -9.54
CA ILE A 147 -2.84 -15.04 -10.91
C ILE A 147 -1.40 -15.58 -10.90
N GLY A 148 -0.51 -14.96 -10.12
CA GLY A 148 0.87 -15.40 -9.96
C GLY A 148 0.99 -16.82 -9.39
N GLY A 149 0.20 -17.14 -8.36
CA GLY A 149 0.14 -18.47 -7.78
C GLY A 149 -0.38 -19.52 -8.76
N LEU A 150 -1.42 -19.20 -9.53
CA LEU A 150 -1.96 -20.08 -10.57
C LEU A 150 -0.95 -20.30 -11.71
N ILE A 151 -0.26 -19.26 -12.17
CA ILE A 151 0.80 -19.35 -13.17
C ILE A 151 1.93 -20.25 -12.64
N ALA A 152 2.39 -20.01 -11.41
CA ALA A 152 3.47 -20.78 -10.81
C ALA A 152 3.12 -22.27 -10.69
N SER A 153 1.88 -22.60 -10.32
CA SER A 153 1.42 -23.99 -10.18
C SER A 153 1.27 -24.73 -11.50
N ASN A 154 0.86 -24.05 -12.58
CA ASN A 154 0.54 -24.71 -13.85
C ASN A 154 1.65 -24.61 -14.91
N LEU A 155 2.38 -23.46 -14.92
CA LEU A 155 3.36 -23.13 -15.96
C LEU A 155 4.78 -22.98 -15.40
N GLY A 156 4.92 -23.12 -14.07
CA GLY A 156 6.20 -22.96 -13.40
C GLY A 156 6.60 -21.51 -13.12
N ARG A 157 7.67 -21.36 -12.36
CA ARG A 157 8.12 -20.07 -11.81
C ARG A 157 8.60 -19.09 -12.87
N SER A 158 9.29 -19.56 -13.91
CA SER A 158 9.76 -18.70 -15.01
C SER A 158 8.60 -17.96 -15.69
N ALA A 159 7.44 -18.62 -15.83
CA ALA A 159 6.26 -17.99 -16.41
C ALA A 159 5.71 -16.81 -15.56
N VAL A 160 5.93 -16.84 -14.24
CA VAL A 160 5.56 -15.73 -13.33
C VAL A 160 6.34 -14.46 -13.68
N PHE A 161 7.64 -14.55 -13.85
CA PHE A 161 8.48 -13.42 -14.21
C PHE A 161 8.17 -12.91 -15.62
N ASN A 162 7.93 -13.82 -16.58
CA ASN A 162 7.47 -13.45 -17.93
C ASN A 162 6.14 -12.70 -17.89
N ALA A 163 5.18 -13.17 -17.10
CA ALA A 163 3.89 -12.50 -16.94
C ALA A 163 4.04 -11.10 -16.35
N TRP A 164 4.89 -10.93 -15.33
CA TRP A 164 5.19 -9.60 -14.79
C TRP A 164 5.86 -8.69 -15.81
N THR A 165 6.85 -9.19 -16.56
CA THR A 165 7.51 -8.46 -17.65
C THR A 165 6.47 -7.98 -18.68
N LEU A 166 5.59 -8.88 -19.14
CA LEU A 166 4.55 -8.53 -20.13
C LEU A 166 3.58 -7.47 -19.60
N VAL A 167 3.12 -7.59 -18.35
CA VAL A 167 2.23 -6.61 -17.71
C VAL A 167 2.93 -5.25 -17.59
N ALA A 168 4.21 -5.22 -17.22
CA ALA A 168 4.96 -3.98 -17.11
C ALA A 168 5.19 -3.32 -18.48
N ILE A 169 5.52 -4.09 -19.51
CA ILE A 169 5.63 -3.59 -20.89
C ILE A 169 4.28 -3.06 -21.37
N LEU A 170 3.19 -3.79 -21.14
CA LEU A 170 1.84 -3.35 -21.49
C LEU A 170 1.50 -2.02 -20.81
N GLY A 171 1.82 -1.88 -19.50
CA GLY A 171 1.63 -0.62 -18.76
C GLY A 171 2.40 0.54 -19.37
N ALA A 172 3.66 0.33 -19.74
CA ALA A 172 4.48 1.34 -20.42
C ALA A 172 3.88 1.75 -21.77
N LEU A 173 3.48 0.79 -22.61
CA LEU A 173 2.88 1.03 -23.92
C LEU A 173 1.53 1.74 -23.80
N VAL A 174 0.64 1.29 -22.89
CA VAL A 174 -0.65 1.94 -22.65
C VAL A 174 -0.43 3.40 -22.20
N CYS A 175 0.52 3.65 -21.31
CA CYS A 175 0.84 5.01 -20.88
C CYS A 175 1.33 5.86 -22.06
N LEU A 176 2.27 5.35 -22.86
CA LEU A 176 2.89 6.06 -23.97
C LEU A 176 1.88 6.43 -25.06
N PHE A 177 1.00 5.51 -25.44
CA PHE A 177 0.08 5.70 -26.57
C PHE A 177 -1.28 6.28 -26.18
N ALA A 178 -1.78 6.01 -24.97
CA ALA A 178 -3.10 6.46 -24.54
C ALA A 178 -3.10 7.82 -23.83
N ILE A 179 -1.96 8.27 -23.29
CA ILE A 179 -1.87 9.53 -22.53
C ILE A 179 -0.92 10.48 -23.26
N LYS A 180 -1.49 11.61 -23.70
CA LYS A 180 -0.71 12.72 -24.27
C LYS A 180 -0.52 13.79 -23.19
N GLU A 181 0.72 14.20 -22.97
CA GLU A 181 1.07 15.32 -22.08
C GLU A 181 1.29 16.57 -22.90
N THR A 182 0.57 17.65 -22.58
CA THR A 182 0.71 18.91 -23.27
C THR A 182 1.71 19.84 -22.57
N ALA A 183 2.29 20.79 -23.30
CA ALA A 183 3.20 21.79 -22.73
C ALA A 183 2.50 22.69 -21.68
N SER A 184 1.18 22.89 -21.82
CA SER A 184 0.35 23.59 -20.84
C SER A 184 0.25 22.82 -19.52
N ASP A 185 0.11 21.47 -19.56
CA ASP A 185 0.05 20.64 -18.37
C ASP A 185 1.34 20.73 -17.55
N ARG A 186 2.51 20.72 -18.21
CA ARG A 186 3.82 20.88 -17.58
C ARG A 186 3.99 22.25 -16.90
N ARG A 187 3.56 23.34 -17.58
CA ARG A 187 3.62 24.71 -17.02
C ARG A 187 2.71 24.87 -15.82
N ALA A 188 1.49 24.36 -15.87
CA ALA A 188 0.54 24.39 -14.76
C ALA A 188 1.04 23.60 -13.55
N SER A 189 1.66 22.43 -13.77
CA SER A 189 2.25 21.61 -12.73
C SER A 189 3.43 22.31 -12.02
N ALA A 190 4.35 22.89 -12.78
CA ALA A 190 5.48 23.64 -12.24
C ALA A 190 5.04 24.90 -11.47
N ALA A 191 3.99 25.59 -11.91
CA ALA A 191 3.44 26.76 -11.21
C ALA A 191 2.81 26.37 -9.86
N ARG A 192 2.07 25.24 -9.81
CA ARG A 192 1.49 24.71 -8.56
C ARG A 192 2.56 24.29 -7.56
N ALA A 193 3.61 23.61 -8.01
CA ALA A 193 4.72 23.20 -7.15
C ALA A 193 5.44 24.41 -6.51
N ARG A 194 5.52 25.55 -7.22
CA ARG A 194 6.07 26.81 -6.67
C ARG A 194 5.13 27.46 -5.66
N ALA A 195 3.82 27.45 -5.90
CA ALA A 195 2.82 28.04 -5.01
C ALA A 195 2.74 27.30 -3.66
N THR A 196 2.91 25.95 -3.66
CA THR A 196 2.89 25.16 -2.43
C THR A 196 4.11 25.42 -1.52
N LYS A 197 5.25 25.83 -2.09
CA LYS A 197 6.46 26.19 -1.32
C LYS A 197 6.38 27.50 -0.55
N ALA A 198 5.45 28.40 -0.89
CA ALA A 198 5.40 29.75 -0.37
C ALA A 198 4.53 29.92 0.91
N ALA A 199 3.92 28.87 1.43
CA ALA A 199 3.02 28.97 2.60
C ALA A 199 3.79 28.70 3.91
N ASP A 200 4.12 29.76 4.62
CA ASP A 200 4.66 29.69 6.00
C ASP A 200 3.51 29.48 7.01
N VAL A 201 2.90 28.29 6.95
CA VAL A 201 1.77 27.91 7.82
C VAL A 201 2.10 26.58 8.49
N GLN A 202 1.77 26.44 9.77
CA GLN A 202 1.90 25.15 10.47
C GLN A 202 1.10 24.06 9.74
N MET A 203 1.74 22.90 9.46
CA MET A 203 1.11 21.81 8.74
C MET A 203 -0.04 21.19 9.54
N VAL A 204 0.18 20.95 10.82
CA VAL A 204 -0.80 20.35 11.75
C VAL A 204 -1.12 21.34 12.85
N ASN A 205 -2.38 21.49 13.19
CA ASN A 205 -2.79 22.28 14.34
C ASN A 205 -2.16 21.70 15.62
N ALA A 206 -1.51 22.54 16.42
CA ALA A 206 -0.76 22.11 17.62
C ALA A 206 -1.61 21.24 18.58
N GLY A 207 -2.92 21.50 18.69
CA GLY A 207 -3.84 20.71 19.51
C GLY A 207 -4.09 19.27 18.99
N PHE A 208 -3.73 18.98 17.74
CA PHE A 208 -3.93 17.67 17.09
C PHE A 208 -2.63 16.94 16.76
N MET A 209 -1.47 17.44 17.18
CA MET A 209 -0.18 16.81 16.86
C MET A 209 -0.11 15.35 17.39
N ALA A 210 -0.54 15.09 18.63
CA ALA A 210 -0.58 13.75 19.20
C ALA A 210 -1.52 12.82 18.41
N THR A 211 -2.68 13.32 17.99
CA THR A 211 -3.65 12.59 17.14
C THR A 211 -3.06 12.24 15.80
N PHE A 212 -2.38 13.19 15.15
CA PHE A 212 -1.72 12.95 13.86
C PHE A 212 -0.59 11.91 13.98
N THR A 213 0.27 12.05 15.01
CA THR A 213 1.35 11.07 15.26
C THR A 213 0.79 9.67 15.53
N ALA A 214 -0.24 9.55 16.36
CA ALA A 214 -0.90 8.27 16.63
C ALA A 214 -1.47 7.64 15.33
N ALA A 215 -2.09 8.45 14.48
CA ALA A 215 -2.59 7.99 13.19
C ALA A 215 -1.46 7.49 12.26
N LEU A 216 -0.30 8.16 12.25
CA LEU A 216 0.88 7.71 11.51
C LEU A 216 1.42 6.38 12.04
N VAL A 217 1.43 6.16 13.36
CA VAL A 217 1.83 4.86 13.97
C VAL A 217 0.88 3.74 13.54
N VAL A 218 -0.44 3.98 13.61
CA VAL A 218 -1.43 2.99 13.14
C VAL A 218 -1.29 2.75 11.62
N ARG A 219 -0.90 3.76 10.85
CA ARG A 219 -0.62 3.60 9.42
C ARG A 219 0.64 2.76 9.17
N ALA A 220 1.71 2.98 9.96
CA ALA A 220 2.93 2.19 9.89
C ALA A 220 2.66 0.70 10.18
N ARG A 221 1.77 0.38 11.14
CA ARG A 221 1.31 -1.00 11.37
C ARG A 221 0.79 -1.65 10.08
N GLY A 222 0.04 -0.91 9.25
CA GLY A 222 -0.41 -1.41 7.94
C GLY A 222 0.75 -1.75 7.00
N GLY A 223 1.83 -0.96 7.02
CA GLY A 223 3.07 -1.25 6.28
C GLY A 223 3.76 -2.52 6.78
N VAL A 224 3.88 -2.69 8.11
CA VAL A 224 4.42 -3.91 8.73
C VAL A 224 3.60 -5.14 8.32
N CYS A 225 2.26 -5.04 8.34
CA CYS A 225 1.38 -6.12 7.88
C CYS A 225 1.64 -6.49 6.41
N SER A 226 1.74 -5.50 5.55
CA SER A 226 2.01 -5.70 4.13
C SER A 226 3.36 -6.40 3.91
N SER A 227 4.41 -5.97 4.61
CA SER A 227 5.74 -6.57 4.49
C SER A 227 5.77 -8.01 5.02
N PHE A 228 5.10 -8.29 6.14
CA PHE A 228 4.98 -9.63 6.69
C PHE A 228 4.26 -10.57 5.70
N ASN A 229 3.14 -10.12 5.15
CA ASN A 229 2.38 -10.88 4.17
C ASN A 229 3.20 -11.15 2.90
N ASN A 230 4.08 -10.25 2.49
CA ASN A 230 4.91 -10.42 1.31
C ASN A 230 6.16 -11.28 1.58
N ALA A 231 6.76 -11.17 2.77
CA ALA A 231 8.01 -11.84 3.11
C ALA A 231 7.79 -13.24 3.71
N LEU A 232 7.01 -13.33 4.77
CA LEU A 232 6.96 -14.51 5.63
C LEU A 232 5.68 -15.33 5.51
N LEU A 233 4.55 -14.74 5.17
CA LEU A 233 3.29 -15.46 5.03
C LEU A 233 3.35 -16.58 3.98
N PRO A 234 3.99 -16.39 2.79
CA PRO A 234 4.19 -17.49 1.84
C PRO A 234 4.98 -18.65 2.42
N LEU A 235 6.08 -18.37 3.12
CA LEU A 235 6.92 -19.38 3.77
C LEU A 235 6.19 -20.09 4.91
N TYR A 236 5.45 -19.34 5.72
CA TYR A 236 4.62 -19.88 6.79
C TYR A 236 3.55 -20.85 6.24
N ALA A 237 2.88 -20.47 5.15
CA ALA A 237 1.88 -21.30 4.52
C ALA A 237 2.49 -22.61 3.95
N VAL A 238 3.67 -22.54 3.36
CA VAL A 238 4.40 -23.74 2.88
C VAL A 238 4.81 -24.62 4.06
N ALA A 239 5.45 -24.04 5.07
CA ALA A 239 6.02 -24.81 6.19
C ALA A 239 4.97 -25.46 7.07
N MET A 240 3.80 -24.83 7.28
CA MET A 240 2.78 -25.32 8.20
C MET A 240 1.66 -26.12 7.52
N PHE A 241 1.40 -25.87 6.24
CA PHE A 241 0.24 -26.43 5.54
C PHE A 241 0.58 -27.03 4.18
N GLU A 242 1.86 -27.16 3.84
CA GLU A 242 2.34 -27.66 2.54
C GLU A 242 1.66 -26.94 1.36
N ALA A 243 1.44 -25.62 1.53
CA ALA A 243 0.65 -24.83 0.60
C ALA A 243 1.30 -24.77 -0.78
N THR A 244 0.54 -25.10 -1.81
CA THR A 244 0.96 -24.91 -3.20
C THR A 244 1.02 -23.41 -3.57
N PRO A 245 1.73 -23.02 -4.64
CA PRO A 245 1.75 -21.61 -5.07
C PRO A 245 0.35 -21.03 -5.32
N ALA A 246 -0.60 -21.81 -5.85
CA ALA A 246 -2.00 -21.40 -6.03
C ALA A 246 -2.70 -21.15 -4.68
N MET A 247 -2.43 -21.97 -3.67
CA MET A 247 -2.96 -21.76 -2.31
C MET A 247 -2.38 -20.50 -1.69
N ILE A 248 -1.08 -20.24 -1.82
CA ILE A 248 -0.46 -18.99 -1.34
C ILE A 248 -1.10 -17.78 -2.03
N GLY A 249 -1.25 -17.84 -3.35
CA GLY A 249 -1.90 -16.78 -4.14
C GLY A 249 -3.32 -16.51 -3.68
N SER A 250 -4.11 -17.55 -3.35
CA SER A 250 -5.50 -17.40 -2.88
C SER A 250 -5.59 -16.84 -1.46
N ILE A 251 -4.66 -17.16 -0.55
CA ILE A 251 -4.56 -16.49 0.77
C ILE A 251 -4.29 -14.99 0.60
N MET A 252 -3.39 -14.62 -0.28
CA MET A 252 -3.10 -13.19 -0.53
C MET A 252 -4.25 -12.50 -1.26
N PHE A 253 -4.96 -13.21 -2.13
CA PHE A 253 -6.15 -12.70 -2.81
C PHE A 253 -7.27 -12.36 -1.83
N ILE A 254 -7.58 -13.23 -0.87
CA ILE A 254 -8.66 -12.95 0.10
C ILE A 254 -8.33 -11.74 0.98
N HIS A 255 -7.05 -11.47 1.27
CA HIS A 255 -6.63 -10.23 1.93
C HIS A 255 -6.94 -8.99 1.07
N GLY A 256 -6.52 -9.03 -0.20
CA GLY A 256 -6.77 -7.94 -1.15
C GLY A 256 -8.26 -7.73 -1.43
N LEU A 257 -9.02 -8.83 -1.52
CA LEU A 257 -10.47 -8.78 -1.69
C LEU A 257 -11.15 -8.15 -0.47
N GLY A 258 -10.71 -8.50 0.74
CA GLY A 258 -11.15 -7.87 1.99
C GLY A 258 -10.92 -6.36 1.97
N LEU A 259 -9.71 -5.93 1.57
CA LEU A 259 -9.39 -4.51 1.38
C LEU A 259 -10.29 -3.83 0.34
N ALA A 260 -10.49 -4.43 -0.82
CA ALA A 260 -11.28 -3.84 -1.91
C ALA A 260 -12.76 -3.75 -1.55
N PHE A 261 -13.33 -4.82 -1.02
CA PHE A 261 -14.76 -4.93 -0.74
C PHE A 261 -15.21 -4.05 0.43
N PHE A 262 -14.43 -4.04 1.53
CA PHE A 262 -14.79 -3.28 2.74
C PHE A 262 -14.27 -1.85 2.75
N ASN A 263 -13.48 -1.41 1.76
CA ASN A 263 -12.99 -0.03 1.69
C ASN A 263 -14.11 1.01 1.54
N ILE A 264 -15.11 0.73 0.68
CA ILE A 264 -16.25 1.63 0.47
C ILE A 264 -17.13 1.70 1.73
N PRO A 265 -17.62 0.59 2.32
CA PRO A 265 -18.33 0.63 3.60
C PRO A 265 -17.53 1.30 4.72
N GLY A 266 -16.21 1.06 4.80
CA GLY A 266 -15.31 1.71 5.75
C GLY A 266 -15.27 3.22 5.59
N GLY A 267 -15.18 3.72 4.36
CA GLY A 267 -15.26 5.14 4.05
C GLY A 267 -16.62 5.75 4.44
N MET A 268 -17.73 5.10 4.09
CA MET A 268 -19.08 5.54 4.47
C MET A 268 -19.27 5.57 5.99
N MET A 269 -18.74 4.59 6.69
CA MET A 269 -18.77 4.55 8.16
C MET A 269 -17.96 5.71 8.75
N THR A 270 -16.78 6.00 8.19
CA THR A 270 -15.93 7.11 8.57
C THR A 270 -16.65 8.46 8.49
N ASP A 271 -17.47 8.67 7.47
CA ASP A 271 -18.21 9.92 7.26
C ASP A 271 -19.45 10.05 8.17
N LYS A 272 -20.04 8.93 8.63
CA LYS A 272 -21.24 8.93 9.47
C LYS A 272 -20.93 8.89 10.96
N VAL A 273 -19.96 8.09 11.39
CA VAL A 273 -19.69 7.78 12.80
C VAL A 273 -18.47 8.55 13.34
N GLY A 274 -17.70 9.16 12.47
CA GLY A 274 -16.45 9.83 12.82
C GLY A 274 -15.22 9.01 12.44
N ARG A 275 -14.03 9.57 12.71
CA ARG A 275 -12.73 9.00 12.28
C ARG A 275 -12.20 8.00 13.30
N ARG A 276 -12.36 8.29 14.59
CA ARG A 276 -11.78 7.53 15.70
C ARG A 276 -12.26 6.09 15.75
N LEU A 277 -13.58 5.86 15.68
CA LEU A 277 -14.17 4.53 15.85
C LEU A 277 -13.77 3.55 14.74
N PRO A 278 -13.86 3.90 13.43
CA PRO A 278 -13.39 3.03 12.35
C PRO A 278 -11.89 2.71 12.42
N ILE A 279 -11.05 3.67 12.87
CA ILE A 279 -9.62 3.42 13.06
C ILE A 279 -9.40 2.39 14.18
N LEU A 280 -10.04 2.57 15.32
CA LEU A 280 -9.88 1.67 16.47
C LEU A 280 -10.42 0.27 16.16
N VAL A 281 -11.69 0.17 15.77
CA VAL A 281 -12.34 -1.13 15.49
C VAL A 281 -11.66 -1.83 14.33
N GLY A 282 -11.40 -1.12 13.22
CA GLY A 282 -10.74 -1.70 12.05
C GLY A 282 -9.33 -2.21 12.36
N SER A 283 -8.53 -1.48 13.15
CA SER A 283 -7.19 -1.93 13.53
C SER A 283 -7.23 -3.10 14.51
N LEU A 284 -8.18 -3.16 15.45
CA LEU A 284 -8.35 -4.29 16.35
C LEU A 284 -8.84 -5.55 15.62
N VAL A 285 -9.80 -5.42 14.70
CA VAL A 285 -10.26 -6.53 13.85
C VAL A 285 -9.11 -7.08 13.00
N ALA A 286 -8.32 -6.18 12.38
CA ALA A 286 -7.15 -6.60 11.63
C ALA A 286 -6.13 -7.33 12.52
N THR A 287 -5.90 -6.85 13.74
CA THR A 287 -5.02 -7.49 14.72
C THR A 287 -5.54 -8.86 15.16
N ALA A 288 -6.84 -8.98 15.41
CA ALA A 288 -7.46 -10.27 15.74
C ALA A 288 -7.24 -11.30 14.61
N GLY A 289 -7.38 -10.87 13.34
CA GLY A 289 -7.02 -11.71 12.20
C GLY A 289 -5.57 -12.16 12.23
N VAL A 290 -4.62 -11.25 12.47
CA VAL A 290 -3.18 -11.57 12.55
C VAL A 290 -2.86 -12.50 13.73
N LEU A 291 -3.45 -12.29 14.90
CA LEU A 291 -3.28 -13.21 16.04
C LEU A 291 -3.84 -14.61 15.72
N TRP A 292 -4.92 -14.66 14.96
CA TRP A 292 -5.49 -15.94 14.53
C TRP A 292 -4.55 -16.70 13.57
N TYR A 293 -3.63 -16.04 12.83
CA TYR A 293 -2.63 -16.75 12.02
C TYR A 293 -1.83 -17.76 12.87
N SER A 294 -1.39 -17.37 14.07
CA SER A 294 -0.61 -18.22 14.95
C SER A 294 -1.40 -19.40 15.54
N ALA A 295 -2.71 -19.28 15.59
CA ALA A 295 -3.62 -20.32 16.10
C ALA A 295 -4.32 -21.12 14.98
N ALA A 296 -3.97 -20.87 13.70
CA ALA A 296 -4.60 -21.54 12.59
C ALA A 296 -4.15 -22.99 12.53
N GLY A 297 -5.07 -23.91 12.82
CA GLY A 297 -4.82 -25.36 12.75
C GLY A 297 -5.03 -25.97 11.35
N SER A 298 -5.40 -25.17 10.35
CA SER A 298 -5.62 -25.60 8.98
C SER A 298 -5.41 -24.48 7.98
N TYR A 299 -5.19 -24.82 6.73
CA TYR A 299 -5.12 -23.87 5.62
C TYR A 299 -6.37 -22.96 5.56
N TRP A 300 -7.57 -23.52 5.72
CA TRP A 300 -8.81 -22.75 5.66
C TRP A 300 -8.98 -21.81 6.83
N ALA A 301 -8.47 -22.18 8.01
CA ALA A 301 -8.43 -21.26 9.16
C ALA A 301 -7.48 -20.08 8.89
N LEU A 302 -6.29 -20.34 8.30
CA LEU A 302 -5.37 -19.27 7.88
C LEU A 302 -5.99 -18.38 6.80
N PHE A 303 -6.65 -18.97 5.80
CA PHE A 303 -7.36 -18.24 4.75
C PHE A 303 -8.40 -17.28 5.33
N ALA A 304 -9.24 -17.76 6.25
CA ALA A 304 -10.25 -16.93 6.94
C ALA A 304 -9.61 -15.83 7.80
N ALA A 305 -8.54 -16.15 8.52
CA ALA A 305 -7.82 -15.21 9.38
C ALA A 305 -7.17 -14.08 8.55
N VAL A 306 -6.58 -14.40 7.39
CA VAL A 306 -6.01 -13.42 6.46
C VAL A 306 -7.09 -12.53 5.84
N GLY A 307 -8.24 -13.11 5.51
CA GLY A 307 -9.42 -12.36 5.03
C GLY A 307 -9.93 -11.38 6.09
N LEU A 308 -10.02 -11.81 7.35
CA LEU A 308 -10.42 -10.96 8.48
C LEU A 308 -9.45 -9.80 8.69
N ALA A 309 -8.14 -10.06 8.59
CA ALA A 309 -7.12 -9.00 8.70
C ALA A 309 -7.26 -7.97 7.58
N GLY A 310 -7.54 -8.39 6.34
CA GLY A 310 -7.80 -7.51 5.21
C GLY A 310 -9.07 -6.67 5.39
N ALA A 311 -10.15 -7.29 5.82
CA ALA A 311 -11.43 -6.60 6.10
C ALA A 311 -11.25 -5.53 7.19
N GLY A 312 -10.58 -5.86 8.31
CA GLY A 312 -10.28 -4.90 9.38
C GLY A 312 -9.44 -3.72 8.89
N ALA A 313 -8.39 -3.98 8.10
CA ALA A 313 -7.54 -2.92 7.55
C ALA A 313 -8.31 -1.98 6.60
N ALA A 314 -9.33 -2.49 5.90
CA ALA A 314 -10.18 -1.70 5.01
C ALA A 314 -11.02 -0.63 5.73
N PHE A 315 -11.40 -0.85 6.99
CA PHE A 315 -12.10 0.16 7.79
C PHE A 315 -11.15 1.25 8.31
N SER A 316 -9.94 0.88 8.74
CA SER A 316 -8.99 1.84 9.32
C SER A 316 -8.32 2.75 8.27
N THR A 317 -8.02 2.23 7.07
CA THR A 317 -7.25 2.95 6.06
C THR A 317 -7.90 4.25 5.57
N PRO A 318 -9.18 4.28 5.12
CA PRO A 318 -9.83 5.52 4.70
C PRO A 318 -10.03 6.49 5.87
N ALA A 319 -10.28 5.98 7.08
CA ALA A 319 -10.47 6.80 8.26
C ALA A 319 -9.18 7.56 8.67
N ILE A 320 -8.01 6.90 8.60
CA ILE A 320 -6.72 7.55 8.86
C ILE A 320 -6.42 8.61 7.80
N ALA A 321 -6.72 8.35 6.53
CA ALA A 321 -6.52 9.31 5.45
C ALA A 321 -7.43 10.55 5.61
N ALA A 322 -8.69 10.35 5.98
CA ALA A 322 -9.64 11.42 6.26
C ALA A 322 -9.21 12.25 7.48
N LEU A 323 -8.79 11.59 8.58
CA LEU A 323 -8.27 12.26 9.76
C LEU A 323 -7.06 13.14 9.44
N ALA A 324 -6.11 12.63 8.65
CA ALA A 324 -4.94 13.41 8.23
C ALA A 324 -5.36 14.69 7.45
N ALA A 325 -6.39 14.57 6.61
CA ALA A 325 -6.93 15.73 5.88
C ALA A 325 -7.68 16.73 6.79
N ASP A 326 -8.32 16.27 7.88
CA ASP A 326 -9.08 17.10 8.81
C ASP A 326 -8.16 17.94 9.73
N VAL A 327 -7.04 17.35 10.19
CA VAL A 327 -6.14 18.00 11.17
C VAL A 327 -5.06 18.87 10.51
N CYS A 328 -4.92 18.82 9.19
CA CYS A 328 -3.92 19.56 8.45
C CYS A 328 -4.50 20.77 7.74
N ASP A 329 -3.68 21.84 7.63
CA ASP A 329 -4.04 23.00 6.83
C ASP A 329 -4.36 22.60 5.38
N PRO A 330 -5.48 23.09 4.80
CA PRO A 330 -5.87 22.76 3.42
C PRO A 330 -4.77 22.99 2.38
N ARG A 331 -3.89 23.99 2.61
CA ARG A 331 -2.76 24.33 1.73
C ARG A 331 -1.63 23.29 1.80
N ARG A 332 -1.52 22.53 2.91
CA ARG A 332 -0.46 21.55 3.19
C ARG A 332 -0.96 20.10 3.19
N ARG A 333 -2.20 19.84 2.78
CA ARG A 333 -2.77 18.47 2.72
C ARG A 333 -1.92 17.49 1.91
N ALA A 334 -1.30 17.94 0.82
CA ALA A 334 -0.41 17.09 0.02
C ALA A 334 0.83 16.64 0.81
N GLU A 335 1.36 17.48 1.66
CA GLU A 335 2.49 17.16 2.55
C GLU A 335 2.07 16.17 3.64
N ALA A 336 0.90 16.39 4.26
CA ALA A 336 0.34 15.44 5.23
C ALA A 336 0.12 14.05 4.63
N PHE A 337 -0.36 14.00 3.39
CA PHE A 337 -0.50 12.73 2.66
C PHE A 337 0.87 12.10 2.34
N GLY A 338 1.90 12.92 2.11
CA GLY A 338 3.29 12.47 2.00
C GLY A 338 3.77 11.74 3.28
N TYR A 339 3.52 12.31 4.47
CA TYR A 339 3.82 11.65 5.74
C TYR A 339 3.06 10.33 5.91
N PHE A 340 1.82 10.30 5.48
CA PHE A 340 0.99 9.09 5.52
C PHE A 340 1.58 7.95 4.66
N LEU A 341 2.04 8.26 3.44
CA LEU A 341 2.71 7.29 2.57
C LEU A 341 4.09 6.89 3.11
N THR A 342 4.86 7.87 3.60
CA THR A 342 6.17 7.64 4.21
C THR A 342 6.07 6.71 5.42
N SER A 343 5.06 6.92 6.29
CA SER A 343 4.82 6.09 7.45
C SER A 343 4.50 4.64 7.07
N PHE A 344 3.70 4.42 6.03
CA PHE A 344 3.43 3.08 5.52
C PHE A 344 4.70 2.40 4.97
N ASN A 345 5.47 3.09 4.13
CA ASN A 345 6.71 2.56 3.57
C ASN A 345 7.77 2.30 4.65
N LEU A 346 7.87 3.17 5.65
CA LEU A 346 8.76 2.95 6.80
C LEU A 346 8.33 1.70 7.59
N GLY A 347 7.03 1.52 7.78
CA GLY A 347 6.48 0.29 8.37
C GLY A 347 6.83 -0.95 7.54
N MET A 348 6.78 -0.87 6.21
CA MET A 348 7.20 -1.97 5.34
C MET A 348 8.68 -2.30 5.49
N VAL A 349 9.56 -1.31 5.50
CA VAL A 349 11.02 -1.51 5.66
C VAL A 349 11.31 -2.13 7.02
N LEU A 350 10.83 -1.52 8.09
CA LEU A 350 11.11 -2.00 9.45
C LEU A 350 10.46 -3.36 9.71
N GLY A 351 9.24 -3.57 9.22
CA GLY A 351 8.51 -4.82 9.41
C GLY A 351 9.23 -6.01 8.78
N SER A 352 9.66 -5.92 7.52
CA SER A 352 10.35 -7.03 6.86
C SER A 352 11.72 -7.31 7.47
N LEU A 353 12.48 -6.27 7.86
CA LEU A 353 13.78 -6.45 8.52
C LEU A 353 13.62 -7.09 9.91
N VAL A 354 12.76 -6.53 10.75
CA VAL A 354 12.57 -7.01 12.12
C VAL A 354 12.02 -8.43 12.14
N PHE A 355 10.95 -8.71 11.39
CA PHE A 355 10.31 -10.03 11.44
C PHE A 355 11.07 -11.10 10.66
N GLY A 356 11.86 -10.72 9.65
CA GLY A 356 12.85 -11.62 9.05
C GLY A 356 13.85 -12.11 10.09
N PHE A 357 14.46 -11.18 10.84
CA PHE A 357 15.41 -11.49 11.91
C PHE A 357 14.77 -12.27 13.07
N VAL A 358 13.59 -11.85 13.55
CA VAL A 358 12.83 -12.57 14.58
C VAL A 358 12.54 -14.00 14.13
N SER A 359 12.21 -14.21 12.86
CA SER A 359 11.91 -15.54 12.33
C SER A 359 13.14 -16.48 12.31
N ASP A 360 14.34 -15.94 12.11
CA ASP A 360 15.56 -16.74 12.24
C ASP A 360 15.85 -17.14 13.70
N MET A 361 15.42 -16.32 14.68
CA MET A 361 15.65 -16.60 16.11
C MET A 361 14.62 -17.56 16.73
N VAL A 362 13.33 -17.36 16.43
CA VAL A 362 12.23 -18.07 17.12
C VAL A 362 11.37 -18.90 16.15
N GLY A 363 11.78 -19.04 14.91
CA GLY A 363 11.05 -19.75 13.85
C GLY A 363 9.86 -18.95 13.32
N LEU A 364 9.27 -19.48 12.23
CA LEU A 364 8.14 -18.83 11.53
C LEU A 364 6.91 -18.66 12.44
N SER A 365 6.55 -19.67 13.21
CA SER A 365 5.39 -19.60 14.13
C SER A 365 5.58 -18.56 15.24
N GLY A 366 6.82 -18.50 15.80
CA GLY A 366 7.18 -17.47 16.80
C GLY A 366 7.13 -16.06 16.19
N ALA A 367 7.58 -15.88 14.97
CA ALA A 367 7.52 -14.60 14.27
C ALA A 367 6.07 -14.15 14.00
N VAL A 368 5.17 -15.08 13.63
CA VAL A 368 3.73 -14.79 13.46
C VAL A 368 3.11 -14.30 14.78
N LEU A 369 3.37 -15.00 15.89
CA LEU A 369 2.86 -14.60 17.20
C LEU A 369 3.43 -13.24 17.62
N THR A 370 4.74 -13.03 17.48
CA THR A 370 5.38 -11.75 17.80
C THR A 370 4.82 -10.62 16.95
N TRP A 371 4.54 -10.87 15.67
CA TRP A 371 3.85 -9.93 14.81
C TRP A 371 2.45 -9.61 15.32
N GLY A 372 1.67 -10.60 15.72
CA GLY A 372 0.33 -10.40 16.29
C GLY A 372 0.34 -9.49 17.52
N ILE A 373 1.28 -9.73 18.45
CA ILE A 373 1.48 -8.91 19.66
C ILE A 373 1.90 -7.49 19.28
N THR A 374 2.86 -7.34 18.37
CA THR A 374 3.30 -6.01 17.89
C THR A 374 2.15 -5.26 17.21
N SER A 375 1.33 -5.96 16.42
CA SER A 375 0.15 -5.37 15.78
C SER A 375 -0.86 -4.87 16.83
N LEU A 376 -1.04 -5.60 17.93
CA LEU A 376 -1.89 -5.18 19.04
C LEU A 376 -1.36 -3.89 19.67
N VAL A 377 -0.08 -3.87 20.04
CA VAL A 377 0.55 -2.68 20.65
C VAL A 377 0.42 -1.46 19.73
N LEU A 378 0.71 -1.60 18.45
CA LEU A 378 0.59 -0.50 17.48
C LEU A 378 -0.88 -0.08 17.28
N SER A 379 -1.84 -0.99 17.39
CA SER A 379 -3.27 -0.67 17.27
C SER A 379 -3.78 0.11 18.49
N LEU A 380 -3.20 -0.07 19.68
CA LEU A 380 -3.59 0.67 20.89
C LEU A 380 -3.29 2.18 20.77
N PHE A 381 -2.37 2.59 19.88
CA PHE A 381 -2.18 4.02 19.61
C PHE A 381 -3.44 4.68 19.02
N ALA A 382 -4.38 3.90 18.47
CA ALA A 382 -5.67 4.43 18.06
C ALA A 382 -6.50 5.02 19.21
N LEU A 383 -6.23 4.61 20.45
CA LEU A 383 -6.89 5.17 21.66
C LEU A 383 -6.51 6.64 21.90
N ALA A 384 -5.29 7.04 21.49
CA ALA A 384 -4.81 8.43 21.60
C ALA A 384 -5.38 9.37 20.50
N ILE A 385 -6.11 8.82 19.53
CA ILE A 385 -6.75 9.58 18.48
C ILE A 385 -7.98 10.29 19.02
N ARG A 386 -8.04 11.61 18.84
CA ARG A 386 -9.23 12.41 19.13
C ARG A 386 -10.15 12.44 17.92
N GLU A 387 -11.46 12.51 18.16
CA GLU A 387 -12.44 12.66 17.07
C GLU A 387 -12.27 14.00 16.37
N THR A 388 -12.28 14.00 15.04
CA THR A 388 -12.09 15.20 14.22
C THR A 388 -13.33 15.56 13.40
N LEU A 389 -14.33 14.65 13.32
CA LEU A 389 -15.59 14.96 12.67
C LEU A 389 -16.31 16.06 13.49
N ALA A 390 -16.47 17.25 12.91
CA ALA A 390 -17.27 18.28 13.55
C ALA A 390 -18.69 17.75 13.78
N GLN A 391 -19.12 17.68 15.04
CA GLN A 391 -20.52 17.37 15.33
C GLN A 391 -21.41 18.33 14.54
N PRO A 392 -22.47 17.86 13.88
CA PRO A 392 -23.42 18.77 13.24
C PRO A 392 -23.90 19.78 14.30
N ARG A 393 -23.73 21.08 14.01
CA ARG A 393 -24.20 22.21 14.83
C ARG A 393 -25.72 22.14 14.92
N GLY A 394 -26.25 21.25 15.74
CA GLY A 394 -27.68 20.95 15.85
C GLY A 394 -28.17 20.67 17.25
N MET A 395 -27.46 21.13 18.31
CA MET A 395 -27.98 21.07 19.71
C MET A 395 -27.42 22.17 20.64
N ALA A 396 -27.06 23.31 20.10
CA ALA A 396 -26.61 24.45 20.92
C ALA A 396 -27.51 25.68 20.73
N VAL A 397 -28.84 25.52 20.67
CA VAL A 397 -29.81 26.61 20.84
C VAL A 397 -31.07 26.09 21.54
N ALA A 398 -30.97 25.72 22.79
CA ALA A 398 -32.13 25.51 23.65
C ALA A 398 -31.81 25.81 25.14
N GLY A 399 -30.75 26.56 25.45
CA GLY A 399 -30.34 26.84 26.82
C GLY A 399 -30.16 28.32 27.20
N GLU A 400 -30.17 29.25 26.27
CA GLU A 400 -29.91 30.69 26.60
C GLU A 400 -31.06 31.64 26.22
N ALA A 401 -32.30 31.22 26.35
CA ALA A 401 -33.47 32.09 26.26
C ALA A 401 -34.37 31.94 27.48
N ARG A 402 -33.76 31.89 28.68
CA ARG A 402 -34.46 32.17 29.98
C ARG A 402 -33.42 32.51 31.03
N ALA A 403 -33.02 33.80 31.06
CA ALA A 403 -32.64 34.53 32.26
C ALA A 403 -32.70 36.03 31.94
#